data_dcbf291cf56631469a470fc317180ea4
#
_entry.id   dcbf291cf56631469a470fc317180ea4
#
_cell.length_a   1.000
_cell.length_b   1.000
_cell.length_c   1.000
_cell.angle_alpha   90.00
_cell.angle_beta   90.00
_cell.angle_gamma   90.00
#
_symmetry.space_group_name_H-M   'P 1'
#
loop_
_entity.id
_entity.type
_entity.pdbx_description
1 polymer ?
#
loop_
_entity_poly.entity_id
_entity_poly.type
_entity_poly.pdbx_seq_one_letter_code
_entity_poly.pdbx_strand_id
1 'polypeptide(L)'
;MRYPRICLCAILVCLFSCVETITGQETVDLKSLADSVRKANGKPNFLPLGMHFLELAKERKDTANISDAYAIITNHYYELGDTDSLRLMTYEYMDWADRCHRNTDRYQAWRQYIQRMTEKGMQEEAMKETELLCKDAEQRKDKYGMASGEMCIGYNHRVFGQNIKLCIEYYDNALKHFEEENTTVTLTSFLLISFKLIWHVSRIMRLCLIWIVWNSWEKQ
;
A
#
# COMPACT_ATOMS: atom_id res chain seq x y z
N MET A 1 20.81 -72.60 -8.10
CA MET A 1 21.25 -71.44 -7.27
C MET A 1 20.09 -70.49 -7.11
N ARG A 2 19.46 -70.43 -5.93
CA ARG A 2 18.33 -69.53 -5.62
C ARG A 2 18.89 -68.30 -4.95
N TYR A 3 18.89 -67.16 -5.61
CA TYR A 3 19.20 -65.87 -4.98
C TYR A 3 18.01 -65.39 -4.15
N PRO A 4 18.21 -64.93 -2.93
CA PRO A 4 17.10 -64.58 -2.05
C PRO A 4 16.52 -63.21 -2.51
N ARG A 5 15.23 -63.22 -2.86
CA ARG A 5 14.40 -62.05 -3.19
C ARG A 5 14.24 -61.05 -2.03
N ILE A 6 14.89 -61.31 -0.89
CA ILE A 6 14.75 -60.54 0.36
C ILE A 6 15.61 -59.28 0.37
N CYS A 7 16.71 -59.21 -0.40
CA CYS A 7 17.61 -58.04 -0.39
C CYS A 7 17.08 -56.81 -1.16
N LEU A 8 16.21 -57.00 -2.15
CA LEU A 8 15.74 -55.83 -2.93
C LEU A 8 14.71 -54.98 -2.20
N CYS A 9 13.85 -55.59 -1.37
CA CYS A 9 12.86 -54.85 -0.56
C CYS A 9 13.51 -54.06 0.57
N ALA A 10 14.60 -54.56 1.18
CA ALA A 10 15.29 -53.87 2.23
C ALA A 10 16.01 -52.58 1.73
N ILE A 11 16.56 -52.63 0.51
CA ILE A 11 17.21 -51.48 -0.12
C ILE A 11 16.18 -50.41 -0.52
N LEU A 12 15.00 -50.80 -1.00
CA LEU A 12 13.91 -49.88 -1.36
C LEU A 12 13.31 -49.21 -0.12
N VAL A 13 13.18 -49.90 1.01
CA VAL A 13 12.70 -49.34 2.27
C VAL A 13 13.72 -48.36 2.85
N CYS A 14 15.01 -48.63 2.78
CA CYS A 14 16.06 -47.72 3.23
C CYS A 14 16.15 -46.44 2.35
N LEU A 15 15.91 -46.55 1.03
CA LEU A 15 15.88 -45.38 0.16
C LEU A 15 14.65 -44.50 0.39
N PHE A 16 13.50 -45.08 0.76
CA PHE A 16 12.30 -44.30 1.12
C PHE A 16 12.44 -43.62 2.49
N SER A 17 13.11 -44.26 3.45
CA SER A 17 13.37 -43.68 4.78
C SER A 17 14.38 -42.53 4.77
N CYS A 18 15.29 -42.47 3.77
CA CYS A 18 16.24 -41.38 3.61
C CYS A 18 15.65 -40.14 2.93
N VAL A 19 14.49 -40.26 2.25
CA VAL A 19 13.83 -39.12 1.62
C VAL A 19 13.01 -38.29 2.61
N GLU A 20 12.55 -38.89 3.70
CA GLU A 20 11.79 -38.17 4.73
C GLU A 20 12.64 -37.34 5.72
N THR A 21 13.97 -37.49 5.73
CA THR A 21 14.86 -36.76 6.64
C THR A 21 15.46 -35.49 6.05
N ILE A 22 15.12 -35.12 4.82
CA ILE A 22 15.62 -33.86 4.19
C ILE A 22 14.59 -32.73 4.24
N THR A 23 13.37 -32.94 4.76
CA THR A 23 12.34 -31.92 4.85
C THR A 23 12.18 -31.35 6.27
N GLY A 24 13.24 -31.30 7.05
CA GLY A 24 13.37 -30.47 8.23
C GLY A 24 13.77 -29.04 7.86
N GLN A 25 13.21 -28.50 6.79
CA GLN A 25 13.31 -27.08 6.54
C GLN A 25 12.38 -26.43 7.60
N GLU A 26 13.00 -25.85 8.64
CA GLU A 26 12.28 -24.99 9.57
C GLU A 26 11.39 -24.07 8.73
N THR A 27 10.09 -24.27 8.83
CA THR A 27 9.14 -23.42 8.10
C THR A 27 9.27 -22.02 8.70
N VAL A 28 10.09 -21.17 8.06
CA VAL A 28 10.24 -19.78 8.49
C VAL A 28 8.85 -19.19 8.67
N ASP A 29 8.54 -18.77 9.90
CA ASP A 29 7.27 -18.11 10.18
C ASP A 29 7.25 -16.75 9.52
N LEU A 30 6.33 -16.55 8.58
CA LEU A 30 6.19 -15.29 7.83
C LEU A 30 5.97 -14.10 8.75
N LYS A 31 5.25 -14.28 9.87
CA LYS A 31 5.02 -13.22 10.85
C LYS A 31 6.32 -12.80 11.53
N SER A 32 7.11 -13.76 11.97
CA SER A 32 8.43 -13.50 12.56
C SER A 32 9.38 -12.84 11.57
N LEU A 33 9.32 -13.25 10.29
CA LEU A 33 10.11 -12.63 9.22
C LEU A 33 9.65 -11.18 8.96
N ALA A 34 8.36 -10.91 8.88
CA ALA A 34 7.81 -9.56 8.73
C ALA A 34 8.27 -8.64 9.89
N ASP A 35 8.22 -9.12 11.12
CA ASP A 35 8.70 -8.36 12.28
C ASP A 35 10.21 -8.09 12.20
N SER A 36 10.98 -9.04 11.67
CA SER A 36 12.42 -8.89 11.45
C SER A 36 12.71 -7.84 10.36
N VAL A 37 11.93 -7.82 9.29
CA VAL A 37 12.00 -6.79 8.23
C VAL A 37 11.72 -5.41 8.82
N ARG A 38 10.64 -5.25 9.58
CA ARG A 38 10.30 -3.95 10.21
C ARG A 38 11.41 -3.46 11.16
N LYS A 39 12.01 -4.36 11.95
CA LYS A 39 13.13 -4.04 12.85
C LYS A 39 14.43 -3.71 12.11
N ALA A 40 14.55 -4.12 10.86
CA ALA A 40 15.68 -3.83 10.01
C ALA A 40 15.57 -2.47 9.28
N ASN A 41 14.44 -1.77 9.41
CA ASN A 41 14.24 -0.48 8.75
C ASN A 41 15.40 0.49 9.04
N GLY A 42 15.90 1.15 7.99
CA GLY A 42 17.07 2.03 8.08
C GLY A 42 18.42 1.32 8.17
N LYS A 43 18.47 -0.03 8.14
CA LYS A 43 19.72 -0.81 8.16
C LYS A 43 20.06 -1.34 6.77
N PRO A 44 21.37 -1.61 6.48
CA PRO A 44 21.79 -2.10 5.15
C PRO A 44 21.16 -3.44 4.73
N ASN A 45 20.74 -4.26 5.67
CA ASN A 45 20.13 -5.56 5.41
C ASN A 45 18.60 -5.51 5.23
N PHE A 46 18.01 -4.33 5.28
CA PHE A 46 16.54 -4.17 5.16
C PHE A 46 16.03 -4.70 3.82
N LEU A 47 16.59 -4.18 2.72
CA LEU A 47 16.07 -4.50 1.39
C LEU A 47 16.23 -5.99 1.02
N PRO A 48 17.40 -6.64 1.22
CA PRO A 48 17.53 -8.08 1.02
C PRO A 48 16.52 -8.88 1.84
N LEU A 49 16.28 -8.50 3.09
CA LEU A 49 15.34 -9.19 3.97
C LEU A 49 13.89 -8.97 3.55
N GLY A 50 13.54 -7.75 3.13
CA GLY A 50 12.22 -7.41 2.61
C GLY A 50 11.88 -8.15 1.32
N MET A 51 12.83 -8.23 0.39
CA MET A 51 12.67 -8.98 -0.85
C MET A 51 12.54 -10.49 -0.59
N HIS A 52 13.33 -11.04 0.33
CA HIS A 52 13.19 -12.44 0.74
C HIS A 52 11.80 -12.72 1.36
N PHE A 53 11.29 -11.79 2.19
CA PHE A 53 9.95 -11.89 2.74
C PHE A 53 8.88 -11.91 1.64
N LEU A 54 8.99 -11.02 0.65
CA LEU A 54 8.07 -10.95 -0.50
C LEU A 54 8.09 -12.24 -1.31
N GLU A 55 9.26 -12.78 -1.64
CA GLU A 55 9.42 -14.02 -2.39
C GLU A 55 8.80 -15.20 -1.65
N LEU A 56 9.10 -15.36 -0.36
CA LEU A 56 8.56 -16.43 0.46
C LEU A 56 7.04 -16.34 0.61
N ALA A 57 6.50 -15.13 0.74
CA ALA A 57 5.05 -14.90 0.75
C ALA A 57 4.41 -15.26 -0.59
N LYS A 58 5.05 -14.94 -1.72
CA LYS A 58 4.60 -15.33 -3.08
C LYS A 58 4.62 -16.84 -3.27
N GLU A 59 5.67 -17.53 -2.86
CA GLU A 59 5.78 -19.00 -2.91
C GLU A 59 4.65 -19.67 -2.14
N ARG A 60 4.31 -19.14 -0.97
CA ARG A 60 3.22 -19.66 -0.11
C ARG A 60 1.84 -19.19 -0.53
N LYS A 61 1.75 -18.32 -1.54
CA LYS A 61 0.49 -17.71 -2.00
C LYS A 61 -0.26 -16.99 -0.88
N ASP A 62 0.46 -16.46 0.11
CA ASP A 62 -0.10 -15.73 1.23
C ASP A 62 -0.33 -14.27 0.84
N THR A 63 -1.54 -14.00 0.35
CA THR A 63 -1.90 -12.69 -0.21
C THR A 63 -1.81 -11.56 0.81
N ALA A 64 -2.04 -11.82 2.10
CA ALA A 64 -1.93 -10.81 3.15
C ALA A 64 -0.46 -10.41 3.35
N ASN A 65 0.43 -11.38 3.47
CA ASN A 65 1.86 -11.13 3.61
C ASN A 65 2.50 -10.58 2.33
N ILE A 66 1.99 -10.91 1.13
CA ILE A 66 2.44 -10.27 -0.12
C ILE A 66 2.11 -8.78 -0.10
N SER A 67 0.87 -8.41 0.24
CA SER A 67 0.46 -6.99 0.34
C SER A 67 1.29 -6.24 1.38
N ASP A 68 1.52 -6.85 2.54
CA ASP A 68 2.34 -6.27 3.62
C ASP A 68 3.81 -6.07 3.17
N ALA A 69 4.40 -7.05 2.49
CA ALA A 69 5.76 -6.96 1.97
C ALA A 69 5.92 -5.80 0.97
N TYR A 70 5.00 -5.68 0.00
CA TYR A 70 5.01 -4.55 -0.93
C TYR A 70 4.86 -3.21 -0.21
N ALA A 71 3.96 -3.12 0.78
CA ALA A 71 3.77 -1.89 1.55
C ALA A 71 5.04 -1.49 2.30
N ILE A 72 5.73 -2.44 2.95
CA ILE A 72 6.97 -2.20 3.66
C ILE A 72 8.10 -1.75 2.71
N ILE A 73 8.27 -2.43 1.58
CA ILE A 73 9.33 -2.13 0.60
C ILE A 73 9.08 -0.77 -0.07
N THR A 74 7.85 -0.49 -0.49
CA THR A 74 7.50 0.81 -1.10
C THR A 74 7.66 1.96 -0.12
N ASN A 75 7.34 1.75 1.17
CA ASN A 75 7.57 2.76 2.20
C ASN A 75 9.06 3.06 2.38
N HIS A 76 9.90 2.04 2.35
CA HIS A 76 11.36 2.22 2.43
C HIS A 76 11.91 3.08 1.29
N TYR A 77 11.54 2.79 0.04
CA TYR A 77 11.94 3.61 -1.10
C TYR A 77 11.42 5.06 -1.01
N TYR A 78 10.19 5.23 -0.49
CA TYR A 78 9.67 6.56 -0.22
C TYR A 78 10.51 7.34 0.81
N GLU A 79 10.89 6.69 1.92
CA GLU A 79 11.73 7.30 2.96
C GLU A 79 13.13 7.65 2.44
N LEU A 80 13.71 6.82 1.58
CA LEU A 80 14.99 7.08 0.92
C LEU A 80 14.91 8.20 -0.13
N GLY A 81 13.72 8.56 -0.60
CA GLY A 81 13.54 9.49 -1.71
C GLY A 81 13.81 8.89 -3.08
N ASP A 82 13.99 7.57 -3.17
CA ASP A 82 14.16 6.83 -4.43
C ASP A 82 12.82 6.66 -5.13
N THR A 83 12.45 7.65 -5.93
CA THR A 83 11.16 7.70 -6.62
C THR A 83 11.07 6.69 -7.76
N ASP A 84 12.18 6.33 -8.39
CA ASP A 84 12.19 5.35 -9.49
C ASP A 84 11.93 3.94 -8.97
N SER A 85 12.63 3.52 -7.91
CA SER A 85 12.38 2.23 -7.27
C SER A 85 10.98 2.17 -6.63
N LEU A 86 10.52 3.27 -6.02
CA LEU A 86 9.17 3.37 -5.50
C LEU A 86 8.13 3.13 -6.59
N ARG A 87 8.27 3.78 -7.75
CA ARG A 87 7.40 3.60 -8.90
C ARG A 87 7.42 2.15 -9.38
N LEU A 88 8.61 1.60 -9.61
CA LEU A 88 8.77 0.24 -10.09
C LEU A 88 8.07 -0.78 -9.18
N MET A 89 8.30 -0.71 -7.88
CA MET A 89 7.68 -1.63 -6.90
C MET A 89 6.18 -1.43 -6.79
N THR A 90 5.69 -0.20 -6.93
CA THR A 90 4.25 0.06 -6.93
C THR A 90 3.58 -0.58 -8.15
N TYR A 91 4.15 -0.41 -9.33
CA TYR A 91 3.59 -1.00 -10.55
C TYR A 91 3.68 -2.53 -10.55
N GLU A 92 4.75 -3.11 -9.99
CA GLU A 92 4.85 -4.56 -9.78
C GLU A 92 3.73 -5.07 -8.85
N TYR A 93 3.46 -4.34 -7.76
CA TYR A 93 2.36 -4.67 -6.86
C TYR A 93 0.99 -4.57 -7.55
N MET A 94 0.77 -3.52 -8.32
CA MET A 94 -0.47 -3.33 -9.09
C MET A 94 -0.69 -4.46 -10.10
N ASP A 95 0.36 -4.89 -10.82
CA ASP A 95 0.31 -6.01 -11.75
C ASP A 95 0.02 -7.34 -11.05
N TRP A 96 0.67 -7.59 -9.91
CA TRP A 96 0.35 -8.77 -9.10
C TRP A 96 -1.11 -8.74 -8.61
N ALA A 97 -1.58 -7.62 -8.10
CA ALA A 97 -2.94 -7.46 -7.62
C ALA A 97 -3.97 -7.69 -8.75
N ASP A 98 -3.69 -7.18 -9.95
CA ASP A 98 -4.53 -7.34 -11.13
C ASP A 98 -4.62 -8.82 -11.56
N ARG A 99 -3.49 -9.53 -11.62
CA ARG A 99 -3.44 -10.97 -11.90
C ARG A 99 -4.18 -11.82 -10.86
N CYS A 100 -4.24 -11.36 -9.63
CA CYS A 100 -4.95 -12.03 -8.54
C CYS A 100 -6.40 -11.57 -8.38
N HIS A 101 -6.93 -10.72 -9.27
CA HIS A 101 -8.26 -10.11 -9.20
C HIS A 101 -8.52 -9.36 -7.89
N ARG A 102 -7.48 -8.69 -7.36
CA ARG A 102 -7.52 -7.91 -6.13
C ARG A 102 -7.58 -6.41 -6.45
N ASN A 103 -8.68 -5.98 -7.06
CA ASN A 103 -8.84 -4.60 -7.52
C ASN A 103 -8.62 -3.57 -6.40
N THR A 104 -9.12 -3.84 -5.19
CA THR A 104 -8.94 -2.97 -4.02
C THR A 104 -7.46 -2.72 -3.74
N ASP A 105 -6.62 -3.78 -3.73
CA ASP A 105 -5.18 -3.66 -3.48
C ASP A 105 -4.50 -2.86 -4.59
N ARG A 106 -4.88 -3.10 -5.85
CA ARG A 106 -4.38 -2.38 -7.01
C ARG A 106 -4.59 -0.87 -6.86
N TYR A 107 -5.83 -0.44 -6.63
CA TYR A 107 -6.14 0.98 -6.52
C TYR A 107 -5.61 1.61 -5.24
N GLN A 108 -5.53 0.84 -4.15
CA GLN A 108 -4.90 1.29 -2.92
C GLN A 108 -3.40 1.57 -3.12
N ALA A 109 -2.67 0.68 -3.79
CA ALA A 109 -1.25 0.87 -4.10
C ALA A 109 -1.04 2.10 -4.98
N TRP A 110 -1.85 2.25 -6.04
CA TRP A 110 -1.76 3.39 -6.95
C TRP A 110 -2.06 4.72 -6.24
N ARG A 111 -3.14 4.77 -5.47
CA ARG A 111 -3.49 5.94 -4.68
C ARG A 111 -2.39 6.33 -3.68
N GLN A 112 -1.78 5.35 -3.00
CA GLN A 112 -0.66 5.61 -2.10
C GLN A 112 0.55 6.18 -2.83
N TYR A 113 0.86 5.69 -4.02
CA TYR A 113 1.93 6.23 -4.85
C TYR A 113 1.66 7.69 -5.22
N ILE A 114 0.47 8.00 -5.74
CA ILE A 114 0.05 9.37 -6.07
C ILE A 114 0.18 10.29 -4.85
N GLN A 115 -0.31 9.85 -3.68
CA GLN A 115 -0.21 10.62 -2.46
C GLN A 115 1.25 10.95 -2.11
N ARG A 116 2.15 9.99 -2.23
CA ARG A 116 3.59 10.18 -1.96
C ARG A 116 4.24 11.16 -2.94
N MET A 117 3.86 11.10 -4.22
CA MET A 117 4.33 12.07 -5.21
C MET A 117 3.82 13.48 -4.89
N THR A 118 2.57 13.60 -4.48
CA THR A 118 1.97 14.87 -4.04
C THR A 118 2.70 15.43 -2.81
N GLU A 119 2.99 14.61 -1.81
CA GLU A 119 3.73 15.01 -0.60
C GLU A 119 5.17 15.46 -0.89
N LYS A 120 5.79 14.91 -1.93
CA LYS A 120 7.12 15.33 -2.41
C LYS A 120 7.08 16.56 -3.31
N GLY A 121 5.90 17.12 -3.60
CA GLY A 121 5.75 18.27 -4.47
C GLY A 121 5.91 17.97 -5.96
N MET A 122 5.87 16.69 -6.37
CA MET A 122 5.95 16.24 -7.76
C MET A 122 4.60 16.38 -8.45
N GLN A 123 4.18 17.63 -8.68
CA GLN A 123 2.83 17.97 -9.12
C GLN A 123 2.47 17.33 -10.46
N GLU A 124 3.34 17.44 -11.46
CA GLU A 124 3.08 16.93 -12.81
C GLU A 124 2.89 15.41 -12.80
N GLU A 125 3.77 14.68 -12.14
CA GLU A 125 3.69 13.23 -11.98
C GLU A 125 2.41 12.82 -11.23
N ALA A 126 2.12 13.46 -10.09
CA ALA A 126 0.94 13.16 -9.29
C ALA A 126 -0.36 13.41 -10.06
N MET A 127 -0.45 14.49 -10.83
CA MET A 127 -1.64 14.79 -11.64
C MET A 127 -1.80 13.80 -12.79
N LYS A 128 -0.72 13.48 -13.50
CA LYS A 128 -0.72 12.49 -14.58
C LYS A 128 -1.16 11.10 -14.09
N GLU A 129 -0.61 10.64 -12.97
CA GLU A 129 -0.96 9.35 -12.38
C GLU A 129 -2.42 9.34 -11.88
N THR A 130 -2.90 10.46 -11.36
CA THR A 130 -4.31 10.60 -10.96
C THR A 130 -5.25 10.46 -12.16
N GLU A 131 -4.92 11.10 -13.29
CA GLU A 131 -5.71 10.98 -14.52
C GLU A 131 -5.73 9.54 -15.05
N LEU A 132 -4.58 8.87 -15.03
CA LEU A 132 -4.47 7.47 -15.45
C LEU A 132 -5.31 6.56 -14.55
N LEU A 133 -5.29 6.75 -13.23
CA LEU A 133 -6.09 5.99 -12.28
C LEU A 133 -7.58 6.18 -12.54
N CYS A 134 -8.04 7.42 -12.70
CA CYS A 134 -9.45 7.73 -12.98
C CYS A 134 -9.92 7.04 -14.26
N LYS A 135 -9.13 7.16 -15.32
CA LYS A 135 -9.44 6.54 -16.63
C LYS A 135 -9.51 5.01 -16.54
N ASP A 136 -8.58 4.37 -15.85
CA ASP A 136 -8.59 2.90 -15.64
C ASP A 136 -9.82 2.47 -14.84
N ALA A 137 -10.16 3.19 -13.77
CA ALA A 137 -11.33 2.91 -12.94
C ALA A 137 -12.66 3.06 -13.71
N GLU A 138 -12.79 4.10 -14.52
CA GLU A 138 -13.96 4.32 -15.38
C GLU A 138 -14.10 3.20 -16.42
N GLN A 139 -13.01 2.82 -17.09
CA GLN A 139 -13.00 1.75 -18.09
C GLN A 139 -13.40 0.40 -17.48
N ARG A 140 -12.95 0.12 -16.26
CA ARG A 140 -13.28 -1.12 -15.53
C ARG A 140 -14.63 -1.03 -14.81
N LYS A 141 -15.23 0.15 -14.73
CA LYS A 141 -16.44 0.44 -13.94
C LYS A 141 -16.26 0.04 -12.48
N ASP A 142 -15.05 0.21 -11.96
CA ASP A 142 -14.68 -0.17 -10.60
C ASP A 142 -14.93 1.01 -9.65
N LYS A 143 -15.93 0.87 -8.78
CA LYS A 143 -16.34 1.93 -7.86
C LYS A 143 -15.28 2.29 -6.82
N TYR A 144 -14.51 1.29 -6.34
CA TYR A 144 -13.40 1.55 -5.43
C TYR A 144 -12.29 2.36 -6.11
N GLY A 145 -12.02 2.03 -7.39
CA GLY A 145 -11.09 2.78 -8.22
C GLY A 145 -11.56 4.22 -8.45
N MET A 146 -12.85 4.42 -8.80
CA MET A 146 -13.43 5.77 -8.97
C MET A 146 -13.31 6.59 -7.69
N ALA A 147 -13.68 6.03 -6.53
CA ALA A 147 -13.51 6.69 -5.24
C ALA A 147 -12.04 7.03 -4.95
N SER A 148 -11.11 6.11 -5.27
CA SER A 148 -9.67 6.34 -5.10
C SER A 148 -9.17 7.48 -5.98
N GLY A 149 -9.66 7.59 -7.22
CA GLY A 149 -9.36 8.69 -8.14
C GLY A 149 -9.83 10.03 -7.60
N GLU A 150 -11.08 10.11 -7.16
CA GLU A 150 -11.65 11.33 -6.56
C GLU A 150 -10.90 11.76 -5.31
N MET A 151 -10.48 10.80 -4.46
CA MET A 151 -9.60 11.11 -3.32
C MET A 151 -8.27 11.73 -3.76
N CYS A 152 -7.65 11.21 -4.83
CA CYS A 152 -6.40 11.77 -5.35
C CYS A 152 -6.61 13.17 -5.92
N ILE A 153 -7.68 13.42 -6.67
CA ILE A 153 -8.03 14.74 -7.19
C ILE A 153 -8.20 15.72 -6.02
N GLY A 154 -9.02 15.35 -5.03
CA GLY A 154 -9.24 16.18 -3.85
C GLY A 154 -7.96 16.49 -3.09
N TYR A 155 -7.07 15.50 -2.94
CA TYR A 155 -5.78 15.67 -2.30
C TYR A 155 -4.86 16.62 -3.07
N ASN A 156 -4.79 16.49 -4.40
CA ASN A 156 -4.02 17.38 -5.26
C ASN A 156 -4.54 18.82 -5.20
N HIS A 157 -5.87 19.04 -5.19
CA HIS A 157 -6.45 20.36 -5.01
C HIS A 157 -6.10 20.97 -3.65
N ARG A 158 -6.02 20.15 -2.60
CA ARG A 158 -5.60 20.61 -1.27
C ARG A 158 -4.15 21.06 -1.24
N VAL A 159 -3.26 20.26 -1.83
CA VAL A 159 -1.80 20.48 -1.71
C VAL A 159 -1.31 21.51 -2.71
N PHE A 160 -1.66 21.37 -3.98
CA PHE A 160 -1.15 22.21 -5.04
C PHE A 160 -2.03 23.43 -5.34
N GLY A 161 -3.34 23.23 -5.41
CA GLY A 161 -4.30 24.28 -5.75
C GLY A 161 -4.75 25.10 -4.55
N GLN A 162 -4.46 24.66 -3.31
CA GLN A 162 -4.97 25.24 -2.07
C GLN A 162 -6.48 25.49 -2.08
N ASN A 163 -7.22 24.72 -2.89
CA ASN A 163 -8.66 24.87 -3.07
C ASN A 163 -9.41 23.87 -2.17
N ILE A 164 -9.65 24.30 -0.93
CA ILE A 164 -10.32 23.47 0.09
C ILE A 164 -11.76 23.13 -0.32
N LYS A 165 -12.46 24.04 -1.02
CA LYS A 165 -13.84 23.77 -1.46
C LYS A 165 -13.89 22.59 -2.43
N LEU A 166 -13.06 22.60 -3.47
CA LEU A 166 -12.96 21.45 -4.41
C LEU A 166 -12.45 20.18 -3.73
N CYS A 167 -11.52 20.30 -2.79
CA CYS A 167 -11.06 19.16 -2.00
C CYS A 167 -12.21 18.47 -1.25
N ILE A 168 -13.09 19.24 -0.61
CA ILE A 168 -14.26 18.72 0.10
C ILE A 168 -15.24 18.07 -0.88
N GLU A 169 -15.54 18.72 -2.00
CA GLU A 169 -16.46 18.21 -3.03
C GLU A 169 -16.01 16.85 -3.57
N TYR A 170 -14.74 16.70 -3.92
CA TYR A 170 -14.21 15.41 -4.39
C TYR A 170 -14.19 14.35 -3.30
N TYR A 171 -13.91 14.72 -2.05
CA TYR A 171 -14.00 13.75 -0.94
C TYR A 171 -15.43 13.29 -0.65
N ASP A 172 -16.42 14.18 -0.78
CA ASP A 172 -17.82 13.81 -0.64
C ASP A 172 -18.28 12.86 -1.77
N ASN A 173 -17.78 13.06 -2.98
CA ASN A 173 -18.06 12.14 -4.08
C ASN A 173 -17.38 10.78 -3.86
N ALA A 174 -16.12 10.76 -3.45
CA ALA A 174 -15.41 9.53 -3.10
C ALA A 174 -16.17 8.74 -2.00
N LEU A 175 -16.70 9.44 -0.99
CA LEU A 175 -17.45 8.81 0.08
C LEU A 175 -18.71 8.09 -0.45
N LYS A 176 -19.47 8.72 -1.36
CA LYS A 176 -20.66 8.10 -1.97
C LYS A 176 -20.31 6.79 -2.69
N HIS A 177 -19.20 6.78 -3.47
CA HIS A 177 -18.76 5.56 -4.14
C HIS A 177 -18.34 4.46 -3.17
N PHE A 178 -17.68 4.81 -2.05
CA PHE A 178 -17.30 3.83 -1.01
C PHE A 178 -18.53 3.29 -0.25
N GLU A 179 -19.54 4.12 0.00
CA GLU A 179 -20.79 3.70 0.63
C GLU A 179 -21.57 2.74 -0.27
N GLU A 180 -21.61 3.00 -1.58
CA GLU A 180 -22.24 2.11 -2.56
C GLU A 180 -21.56 0.72 -2.64
N GLU A 181 -20.27 0.63 -2.34
CA GLU A 181 -19.50 -0.62 -2.29
C GLU A 181 -19.61 -1.37 -0.95
N ASN A 182 -20.30 -0.83 0.06
CA ASN A 182 -20.33 -1.37 1.44
C ASN A 182 -18.93 -1.57 2.06
N THR A 183 -17.96 -0.75 1.68
CA THR A 183 -16.56 -0.92 2.09
C THR A 183 -16.28 -0.26 3.44
N THR A 184 -16.58 -0.95 4.53
CA THR A 184 -16.40 -0.46 5.92
C THR A 184 -14.95 -0.07 6.26
N VAL A 185 -13.96 -0.70 5.65
CA VAL A 185 -12.53 -0.44 5.93
C VAL A 185 -12.10 0.94 5.44
N THR A 186 -12.73 1.45 4.41
CA THR A 186 -12.39 2.74 3.79
C THR A 186 -12.98 3.92 4.55
N LEU A 187 -14.11 3.71 5.24
CA LEU A 187 -14.74 4.73 6.08
C LEU A 187 -13.81 5.19 7.23
N THR A 188 -13.07 4.28 7.85
CA THR A 188 -12.13 4.65 8.93
C THR A 188 -10.94 5.46 8.40
N SER A 189 -10.41 5.12 7.24
CA SER A 189 -9.35 5.89 6.58
C SER A 189 -9.87 7.27 6.13
N PHE A 190 -11.10 7.32 5.62
CA PHE A 190 -11.76 8.55 5.22
C PHE A 190 -12.06 9.47 6.43
N LEU A 191 -12.58 8.92 7.52
CA LEU A 191 -12.81 9.66 8.76
C LEU A 191 -11.52 10.26 9.33
N LEU A 192 -10.39 9.53 9.26
CA LEU A 192 -9.08 10.05 9.69
C LEU A 192 -8.60 11.20 8.80
N ILE A 193 -8.82 11.13 7.49
CA ILE A 193 -8.48 12.20 6.55
C ILE A 193 -9.38 13.41 6.77
N SER A 194 -10.69 13.19 6.90
CA SER A 194 -11.68 14.25 7.19
C SER A 194 -11.40 14.90 8.55
N PHE A 195 -11.04 14.13 9.56
CA PHE A 195 -10.68 14.67 10.89
C PHE A 195 -9.41 15.52 10.84
N LYS A 196 -8.38 15.10 10.07
CA LYS A 196 -7.19 15.91 9.81
C LYS A 196 -7.52 17.19 9.05
N LEU A 197 -8.47 17.13 8.11
CA LEU A 197 -8.95 18.31 7.37
C LEU A 197 -9.68 19.31 8.29
N ILE A 198 -10.63 18.82 9.09
CA ILE A 198 -11.38 19.61 10.07
C ILE A 198 -10.42 20.22 11.10
N TRP A 199 -9.42 19.45 11.55
CA TRP A 199 -8.37 19.95 12.45
C TRP A 199 -7.55 21.08 11.81
N HIS A 200 -7.17 20.96 10.54
CA HIS A 200 -6.43 22.00 9.81
C HIS A 200 -7.28 23.26 9.58
N VAL A 201 -8.53 23.08 9.16
CA VAL A 201 -9.48 24.20 8.98
C VAL A 201 -9.74 24.91 10.31
N SER A 202 -9.95 24.18 11.40
CA SER A 202 -10.15 24.76 12.73
C SER A 202 -8.90 25.47 13.24
N ARG A 203 -7.70 24.99 12.90
CA ARG A 203 -6.43 25.65 13.22
C ARG A 203 -6.27 26.95 12.43
N ILE A 204 -6.58 26.95 11.13
CA ILE A 204 -6.55 28.15 10.29
C ILE A 204 -7.58 29.17 10.78
N MET A 205 -8.82 28.75 11.10
CA MET A 205 -9.84 29.64 11.65
C MET A 205 -9.42 30.23 13.01
N ARG A 206 -8.79 29.46 13.89
CA ARG A 206 -8.24 30.00 15.15
C ARG A 206 -7.13 31.01 14.90
N LEU A 207 -6.23 30.77 13.95
CA LEU A 207 -5.18 31.71 13.57
C LEU A 207 -5.76 33.00 12.96
N CYS A 208 -6.80 32.88 12.10
CA CYS A 208 -7.51 34.02 11.56
C CYS A 208 -8.23 34.83 12.65
N LEU A 209 -8.88 34.17 13.62
CA LEU A 209 -9.52 34.84 14.77
C LEU A 209 -8.49 35.53 15.65
N ILE A 210 -7.36 34.90 15.94
CA ILE A 210 -6.26 35.52 16.69
C ILE A 210 -5.72 36.73 15.94
N TRP A 211 -5.55 36.65 14.62
CA TRP A 211 -5.08 37.74 13.77
C TRP A 211 -6.09 38.91 13.72
N ILE A 212 -7.41 38.61 13.63
CA ILE A 212 -8.48 39.61 13.67
C ILE A 212 -8.52 40.30 15.02
N VAL A 213 -8.43 39.55 16.12
CA VAL A 213 -8.40 40.08 17.48
C VAL A 213 -7.14 40.94 17.69
N TRP A 214 -5.98 40.47 17.24
CA TRP A 214 -4.72 41.20 17.29
C TRP A 214 -4.83 42.54 16.56
N ASN A 215 -5.29 42.55 15.31
CA ASN A 215 -5.45 43.79 14.53
C ASN A 215 -6.54 44.74 15.06
N SER A 216 -7.49 44.24 15.85
CA SER A 216 -8.48 45.10 16.51
C SER A 216 -7.90 45.83 17.73
N TRP A 217 -6.85 45.27 18.36
CA TRP A 217 -6.15 45.88 19.50
C TRP A 217 -5.12 46.93 19.06
N GLU A 218 -4.50 46.79 17.90
CA GLU A 218 -3.56 47.80 17.38
C GLU A 218 -4.23 49.10 16.90
N LYS A 219 -5.56 49.12 16.78
CA LYS A 219 -6.33 50.30 16.31
C LYS A 219 -6.98 51.10 17.46
N GLN A 220 -6.74 50.70 18.71
CA GLN A 220 -7.12 51.47 19.90
C GLN A 220 -5.88 52.11 20.56
#